data_2d33fba0e3f797731cd7571fcf6ce608
#
_entry.id   2d33fba0e3f797731cd7571fcf6ce608
#
_cell.length_a   1.000
_cell.length_b   1.000
_cell.length_c   1.000
_cell.angle_alpha   90.00
_cell.angle_beta   90.00
_cell.angle_gamma   90.00
#
_symmetry.space_group_name_H-M   'P 1'
#
loop_
_entity.id
_entity.type
_entity.pdbx_description
1 polymer ?
#
loop_
_entity_poly.entity_id
_entity_poly.type
_entity_poly.pdbx_seq_one_letter_code
_entity_poly.pdbx_strand_id
1 'polypeptide(L)'
;MLSTLARFAWPILQRCTSSVACETVTFCRRPQKFPHPPPACQTFMQLREQQTLGSASLSVANQSVRHARALDEERLVEVEWEDGGQSLYPFTWLRDNCQCSLCTLQSAQARKLLMSDLDIHTGINIVKVTNDSKLSIVWPDQHTSVFDAEWLKKRSFSHEARQAMQEELFLNERYYWDSKLRIPTANYVDVLHDDKAALAWLVALRRVGIVYLKGAPAEQGHVAKLAERIGYLRLTFYGHTWQVVDKYMANNVAYTSGNLSLHTDYPALHFAPGVQFLHCIGQAEEGGDSEVVDGFHAAERLRADDPEAFRTLASLLVDFTDTGTDYCDFMLQSKKRIIDLNEQGQVVRINYNNATRDSVLDLPLHQVQPFYRALKAFVDIMKRAENVVTYKMEPGHMVTFDNWRLLHGRKSYISRPDRVRHLEGAYLDWDEVMSRLRILRNAVNTDDATS
;
A
#
# COMPACT_ATOMS: atom_id res chain seq x y z
N MET A 1 5.19 52.87 36.04
CA MET A 1 4.26 52.40 37.08
C MET A 1 4.17 50.90 36.83
N LEU A 2 4.97 50.14 37.56
CA LEU A 2 4.66 49.27 38.68
C LEU A 2 3.69 48.15 38.26
N SER A 3 4.23 46.97 38.06
CA SER A 3 4.40 45.76 38.93
C SER A 3 3.17 44.86 38.87
N THR A 4 3.31 43.57 38.59
CA THR A 4 3.50 42.55 39.63
C THR A 4 3.79 41.18 39.02
N LEU A 5 4.88 40.59 39.54
CA LEU A 5 5.30 39.19 39.37
C LEU A 5 4.40 38.28 40.24
N ALA A 6 3.99 37.14 39.73
CA ALA A 6 3.58 36.01 40.56
C ALA A 6 4.34 34.75 40.15
N ARG A 7 5.25 34.34 41.05
CA ARG A 7 5.95 33.04 41.07
C ARG A 7 4.99 31.98 41.59
N PHE A 8 4.96 30.80 40.97
CA PHE A 8 4.50 29.58 41.64
C PHE A 8 5.63 28.56 41.66
N ALA A 9 5.97 28.15 42.89
CA ALA A 9 6.95 27.18 43.25
C ALA A 9 6.39 25.75 43.17
N TRP A 10 7.21 24.82 42.76
CA TRP A 10 6.97 23.38 42.86
C TRP A 10 7.47 22.84 44.21
N PRO A 11 6.78 21.90 44.85
CA PRO A 11 7.32 21.15 45.97
C PRO A 11 8.03 19.88 45.52
N ILE A 12 9.15 19.69 46.12
CA ILE A 12 10.00 18.46 46.14
C ILE A 12 9.24 17.37 46.90
N LEU A 13 9.17 16.16 46.35
CA LEU A 13 8.80 14.96 47.10
C LEU A 13 9.88 13.88 47.00
N GLN A 14 10.12 13.39 48.17
CA GLN A 14 11.19 12.51 48.64
C GLN A 14 11.28 11.15 47.99
N ARG A 15 12.51 10.63 48.01
CA ARG A 15 12.94 9.25 47.73
C ARG A 15 12.18 8.24 48.60
N CYS A 16 11.76 7.14 47.97
CA CYS A 16 11.63 5.85 48.64
C CYS A 16 12.47 4.82 47.89
N THR A 17 13.48 4.30 48.58
CA THR A 17 14.27 3.14 48.18
C THR A 17 13.52 1.87 48.58
N SER A 18 13.24 0.97 47.63
CA SER A 18 13.04 -0.44 47.95
C SER A 18 13.59 -1.29 46.81
N SER A 19 14.59 -2.08 47.14
CA SER A 19 15.19 -3.12 46.30
C SER A 19 14.21 -4.26 46.08
N VAL A 20 13.91 -4.60 44.82
CA VAL A 20 13.31 -5.87 44.46
C VAL A 20 14.20 -6.53 43.42
N ALA A 21 14.63 -7.74 43.75
CA ALA A 21 15.51 -8.58 42.97
C ALA A 21 14.84 -8.93 41.63
N CYS A 22 15.58 -8.76 40.54
CA CYS A 22 15.19 -9.15 39.19
C CYS A 22 15.59 -10.62 38.99
N GLU A 23 14.61 -11.52 39.00
CA GLU A 23 14.83 -12.89 38.55
C GLU A 23 14.86 -12.90 37.00
N THR A 24 16.00 -13.27 36.45
CA THR A 24 16.22 -13.49 35.03
C THR A 24 15.54 -14.77 34.59
N VAL A 25 14.41 -14.65 33.91
CA VAL A 25 13.78 -15.76 33.19
C VAL A 25 14.44 -15.87 31.81
N THR A 26 15.29 -16.88 31.65
CA THR A 26 15.93 -17.23 30.37
C THR A 26 14.95 -17.99 29.52
N PHE A 27 14.32 -17.33 28.54
CA PHE A 27 13.54 -18.00 27.49
C PHE A 27 14.49 -18.54 26.41
N CYS A 28 14.74 -19.83 26.47
CA CYS A 28 15.43 -20.58 25.41
C CYS A 28 14.44 -20.81 24.25
N ARG A 29 14.44 -19.94 23.25
CA ARG A 29 13.71 -20.16 21.99
C ARG A 29 14.59 -20.96 21.05
N ARG A 30 14.15 -22.17 20.68
CA ARG A 30 14.70 -22.93 19.56
C ARG A 30 14.52 -22.14 18.26
N PRO A 31 15.50 -22.11 17.34
CA PRO A 31 15.32 -21.48 16.04
C PRO A 31 14.30 -22.29 15.21
N GLN A 32 13.19 -21.67 14.86
CA GLN A 32 12.30 -22.19 13.82
C GLN A 32 13.01 -22.04 12.47
N LYS A 33 13.15 -23.15 11.75
CA LYS A 33 13.61 -23.16 10.36
C LYS A 33 12.52 -22.50 9.51
N PHE A 34 12.85 -21.35 8.92
CA PHE A 34 12.02 -20.74 7.89
C PHE A 34 12.07 -21.58 6.62
N PRO A 35 10.94 -21.74 5.89
CA PRO A 35 10.94 -22.41 4.60
C PRO A 35 11.80 -21.63 3.60
N HIS A 36 12.55 -22.35 2.77
CA HIS A 36 13.38 -21.80 1.70
C HIS A 36 12.53 -20.93 0.76
N PRO A 37 13.09 -19.82 0.21
CA PRO A 37 12.41 -19.06 -0.83
C PRO A 37 12.14 -19.95 -2.04
N PRO A 38 11.00 -19.74 -2.73
CA PRO A 38 10.69 -20.51 -3.94
C PRO A 38 11.76 -20.27 -5.00
N PRO A 39 12.02 -21.27 -5.86
CA PRO A 39 13.05 -21.17 -6.90
C PRO A 39 12.75 -20.03 -7.85
N ALA A 40 13.81 -19.35 -8.29
CA ALA A 40 13.77 -18.24 -9.24
C ALA A 40 12.84 -18.57 -10.42
N CYS A 41 11.92 -17.66 -10.67
CA CYS A 41 10.88 -17.73 -11.70
C CYS A 41 11.51 -17.82 -13.11
N GLN A 42 11.69 -19.05 -13.59
CA GLN A 42 11.82 -19.36 -15.01
C GLN A 42 10.42 -19.60 -15.55
N THR A 43 9.67 -18.58 -15.89
CA THR A 43 8.57 -18.65 -16.88
C THR A 43 7.97 -17.25 -17.11
N PHE A 44 8.71 -16.38 -17.77
CA PHE A 44 8.18 -15.10 -18.28
C PHE A 44 8.11 -15.08 -19.81
N MET A 45 7.97 -16.23 -20.45
CA MET A 45 7.99 -16.31 -21.93
C MET A 45 6.72 -16.89 -22.55
N GLN A 46 5.55 -16.71 -21.95
CA GLN A 46 4.27 -17.01 -22.64
C GLN A 46 3.13 -16.12 -22.14
N LEU A 47 3.28 -14.81 -22.28
CA LEU A 47 2.17 -13.86 -22.20
C LEU A 47 1.84 -13.36 -23.62
N ARG A 48 1.62 -14.29 -24.54
CA ARG A 48 0.79 -14.09 -25.74
C ARG A 48 -0.30 -15.14 -25.69
N GLU A 49 -1.52 -14.67 -25.70
CA GLU A 49 -2.77 -15.40 -25.83
C GLU A 49 -3.16 -16.25 -24.61
N GLN A 50 -4.34 -15.96 -24.06
CA GLN A 50 -5.02 -16.68 -22.99
C GLN A 50 -4.41 -16.53 -21.59
N GLN A 51 -4.39 -15.31 -21.08
CA GLN A 51 -4.86 -15.10 -19.74
C GLN A 51 -6.17 -14.30 -19.81
N THR A 52 -7.26 -14.97 -20.19
CA THR A 52 -8.41 -14.90 -19.32
C THR A 52 -7.84 -14.91 -17.92
N LEU A 53 -7.92 -13.77 -17.22
CA LEU A 53 -7.94 -13.76 -15.78
C LEU A 53 -8.85 -14.91 -15.41
N GLY A 54 -8.26 -16.03 -15.01
CA GLY A 54 -8.97 -16.99 -14.22
C GLY A 54 -9.37 -16.22 -12.96
N SER A 55 -10.48 -15.47 -13.04
CA SER A 55 -11.42 -15.57 -11.99
C SER A 55 -11.54 -17.07 -11.83
N ALA A 56 -11.04 -17.62 -10.75
CA ALA A 56 -11.78 -18.67 -10.16
C ALA A 56 -13.17 -18.05 -9.99
N SER A 57 -13.99 -18.09 -11.03
CA SER A 57 -15.39 -18.23 -10.88
C SER A 57 -15.44 -19.45 -9.98
N LEU A 58 -15.50 -19.22 -8.68
CA LEU A 58 -16.18 -20.13 -7.79
C LEU A 58 -17.45 -20.34 -8.59
N SER A 59 -17.53 -21.50 -9.28
CA SER A 59 -18.74 -21.96 -9.93
C SER A 59 -19.85 -21.51 -8.99
N VAL A 60 -20.96 -21.02 -9.52
CA VAL A 60 -22.18 -20.78 -8.76
C VAL A 60 -22.67 -22.16 -8.31
N ALA A 61 -21.82 -22.87 -7.58
CA ALA A 61 -22.11 -24.03 -6.80
C ALA A 61 -23.03 -23.50 -5.70
N ASN A 62 -24.19 -24.04 -5.60
CA ASN A 62 -25.30 -23.75 -4.72
C ASN A 62 -24.76 -23.35 -3.33
N GLN A 63 -24.51 -22.05 -3.10
CA GLN A 63 -23.95 -21.51 -1.87
C GLN A 63 -25.09 -21.44 -0.84
N SER A 64 -25.63 -22.58 -0.50
CA SER A 64 -26.78 -22.70 0.39
C SER A 64 -26.36 -23.31 1.72
N VAL A 65 -26.94 -22.83 2.80
CA VAL A 65 -26.82 -23.47 4.12
C VAL A 65 -27.66 -24.75 4.12
N ARG A 66 -27.03 -25.89 4.35
CA ARG A 66 -27.68 -27.20 4.49
C ARG A 66 -28.22 -27.41 5.88
N HIS A 67 -27.39 -27.18 6.88
CA HIS A 67 -27.69 -27.34 8.28
C HIS A 67 -26.99 -26.30 9.14
N ALA A 68 -27.57 -25.93 10.28
CA ALA A 68 -26.95 -25.06 11.26
C ALA A 68 -27.37 -25.48 12.68
N ARG A 69 -26.41 -25.42 13.61
CA ARG A 69 -26.68 -25.70 15.04
C ARG A 69 -25.85 -24.77 15.93
N ALA A 70 -26.39 -24.50 17.12
CA ALA A 70 -25.64 -23.83 18.18
C ALA A 70 -24.78 -24.85 18.94
N LEU A 71 -23.54 -24.46 19.21
CA LEU A 71 -22.60 -25.11 20.11
C LEU A 71 -22.47 -24.19 21.33
N ASP A 72 -23.35 -24.40 22.33
CA ASP A 72 -23.53 -23.45 23.44
C ASP A 72 -22.27 -23.34 24.34
N GLU A 73 -21.60 -24.47 24.58
CA GLU A 73 -20.39 -24.52 25.43
C GLU A 73 -19.25 -23.70 24.77
N GLU A 74 -19.07 -23.84 23.46
CA GLU A 74 -18.05 -23.15 22.68
C GLU A 74 -18.48 -21.72 22.26
N ARG A 75 -19.78 -21.41 22.40
CA ARG A 75 -20.43 -20.17 21.95
C ARG A 75 -20.24 -19.90 20.45
N LEU A 76 -20.43 -20.97 19.64
CA LEU A 76 -20.25 -20.95 18.19
C LEU A 76 -21.55 -21.44 17.52
N VAL A 77 -21.85 -20.91 16.33
CA VAL A 77 -22.79 -21.53 15.39
C VAL A 77 -21.99 -22.30 14.36
N GLU A 78 -22.23 -23.58 14.25
CA GLU A 78 -21.73 -24.44 13.19
C GLU A 78 -22.70 -24.38 12.01
N VAL A 79 -22.15 -24.12 10.83
CA VAL A 79 -22.89 -24.06 9.56
C VAL A 79 -22.30 -25.10 8.61
N GLU A 80 -23.13 -26.05 8.17
CA GLU A 80 -22.83 -27.03 7.13
C GLU A 80 -23.31 -26.47 5.77
N TRP A 81 -22.48 -26.59 4.75
CA TRP A 81 -22.77 -26.10 3.40
C TRP A 81 -23.28 -27.22 2.49
N GLU A 82 -24.12 -26.90 1.52
CA GLU A 82 -24.63 -27.89 0.53
C GLU A 82 -23.51 -28.48 -0.35
N ASP A 83 -22.47 -27.70 -0.63
CA ASP A 83 -21.27 -28.13 -1.38
C ASP A 83 -20.29 -28.94 -0.53
N GLY A 84 -20.61 -29.20 0.73
CA GLY A 84 -19.76 -29.85 1.72
C GLY A 84 -18.91 -28.86 2.49
N GLY A 85 -18.35 -29.35 3.59
CA GLY A 85 -17.54 -28.53 4.49
C GLY A 85 -18.39 -27.83 5.56
N GLN A 86 -17.68 -27.22 6.51
CA GLN A 86 -18.26 -26.58 7.69
C GLN A 86 -17.59 -25.24 7.94
N SER A 87 -18.35 -24.32 8.56
CA SER A 87 -17.80 -23.05 9.07
C SER A 87 -18.34 -22.80 10.47
N LEU A 88 -17.50 -22.22 11.31
CA LEU A 88 -17.82 -21.85 12.69
C LEU A 88 -17.88 -20.34 12.82
N TYR A 89 -18.93 -19.85 13.49
CA TYR A 89 -19.14 -18.41 13.69
C TYR A 89 -19.43 -18.12 15.16
N PRO A 90 -18.65 -17.23 15.82
CA PRO A 90 -18.92 -16.84 17.21
C PRO A 90 -20.27 -16.15 17.39
N PHE A 91 -21.01 -16.46 18.45
CA PHE A 91 -22.30 -15.84 18.76
C PHE A 91 -22.19 -14.31 18.78
N THR A 92 -21.20 -13.78 19.49
CA THR A 92 -20.97 -12.36 19.61
C THR A 92 -20.73 -11.70 18.23
N TRP A 93 -19.94 -12.36 17.36
CA TRP A 93 -19.71 -11.84 16.03
C TRP A 93 -20.98 -11.83 15.17
N LEU A 94 -21.80 -12.88 15.24
CA LEU A 94 -23.08 -12.92 14.52
C LEU A 94 -24.03 -11.83 15.04
N ARG A 95 -24.10 -11.61 16.36
CA ARG A 95 -24.96 -10.56 16.93
C ARG A 95 -24.49 -9.15 16.51
N ASP A 96 -23.19 -8.87 16.60
CA ASP A 96 -22.58 -7.60 16.18
C ASP A 96 -22.78 -7.30 14.69
N ASN A 97 -22.81 -8.34 13.87
CA ASN A 97 -22.93 -8.22 12.41
C ASN A 97 -24.33 -8.50 11.88
N CYS A 98 -25.37 -8.34 12.70
CA CYS A 98 -26.76 -8.49 12.27
C CYS A 98 -27.09 -7.59 11.10
N GLN A 99 -27.64 -8.17 10.02
CA GLN A 99 -27.89 -7.47 8.74
C GLN A 99 -29.27 -6.79 8.68
N CYS A 100 -30.07 -6.81 9.75
CA CYS A 100 -31.38 -6.16 9.75
C CYS A 100 -31.27 -4.63 9.74
N SER A 101 -32.34 -3.95 9.34
CA SER A 101 -32.39 -2.47 9.23
C SER A 101 -32.30 -1.74 10.58
N LEU A 102 -32.51 -2.43 11.70
CA LEU A 102 -32.30 -1.87 13.05
C LEU A 102 -30.82 -1.86 13.43
N CYS A 103 -30.06 -2.88 13.02
CA CYS A 103 -28.65 -3.04 13.38
C CYS A 103 -27.68 -2.51 12.31
N THR A 104 -28.10 -2.43 11.05
CA THR A 104 -27.26 -2.02 9.92
C THR A 104 -27.96 -0.96 9.06
N LEU A 105 -27.25 0.12 8.74
CA LEU A 105 -27.65 1.08 7.72
C LEU A 105 -27.27 0.51 6.34
N GLN A 106 -28.25 0.02 5.61
CA GLN A 106 -28.03 -0.72 4.36
C GLN A 106 -27.34 0.12 3.27
N SER A 107 -27.69 1.40 3.15
CA SER A 107 -27.13 2.31 2.15
C SER A 107 -25.61 2.57 2.30
N ALA A 108 -25.10 2.43 3.53
CA ALA A 108 -23.68 2.64 3.84
C ALA A 108 -22.99 1.37 4.35
N GLN A 109 -23.70 0.26 4.47
CA GLN A 109 -23.20 -0.98 5.09
C GLN A 109 -22.55 -0.73 6.46
N ALA A 110 -23.09 0.25 7.21
CA ALA A 110 -22.55 0.72 8.47
C ALA A 110 -23.38 0.18 9.66
N ARG A 111 -22.70 -0.15 10.74
CA ARG A 111 -23.37 -0.60 11.99
C ARG A 111 -24.16 0.56 12.60
N LYS A 112 -25.40 0.27 13.00
CA LYS A 112 -26.24 1.12 13.85
C LYS A 112 -26.25 0.61 15.29
N LEU A 113 -26.03 -0.69 15.49
CA LEU A 113 -25.83 -1.27 16.81
C LEU A 113 -24.56 -0.70 17.43
N LEU A 114 -24.70 -0.05 18.58
CA LEU A 114 -23.56 0.51 19.31
C LEU A 114 -22.84 -0.60 20.08
N MET A 115 -21.52 -0.47 20.19
CA MET A 115 -20.71 -1.41 20.98
C MET A 115 -21.10 -1.40 22.46
N SER A 116 -21.58 -0.26 22.98
CA SER A 116 -22.12 -0.14 24.34
C SER A 116 -23.38 -0.96 24.59
N ASP A 117 -24.16 -1.23 23.54
CA ASP A 117 -25.44 -1.92 23.61
C ASP A 117 -25.32 -3.40 23.22
N LEU A 118 -24.13 -3.82 22.77
CA LEU A 118 -23.83 -5.20 22.42
C LEU A 118 -23.56 -6.02 23.68
N ASP A 119 -24.43 -7.01 23.95
CA ASP A 119 -24.13 -8.04 24.95
C ASP A 119 -23.13 -9.06 24.37
N ILE A 120 -21.88 -8.94 24.80
CA ILE A 120 -20.78 -9.86 24.38
C ILE A 120 -20.96 -11.28 24.96
N HIS A 121 -21.84 -11.45 25.93
CA HIS A 121 -22.14 -12.73 26.57
C HIS A 121 -23.49 -13.30 26.10
N THR A 122 -24.12 -12.70 25.09
CA THR A 122 -25.41 -13.16 24.57
C THR A 122 -25.40 -14.67 24.24
N GLY A 123 -26.42 -15.37 24.61
CA GLY A 123 -26.67 -16.74 24.14
C GLY A 123 -27.45 -16.75 22.82
N ILE A 124 -27.98 -17.91 22.45
CA ILE A 124 -28.90 -18.09 21.32
C ILE A 124 -30.13 -18.86 21.79
N ASN A 125 -31.32 -18.37 21.46
CA ASN A 125 -32.56 -19.10 21.74
C ASN A 125 -32.87 -20.11 20.64
N ILE A 126 -32.76 -19.72 19.37
CA ILE A 126 -33.10 -20.57 18.23
C ILE A 126 -32.12 -20.35 17.10
N VAL A 127 -31.59 -21.41 16.53
CA VAL A 127 -30.88 -21.43 15.24
C VAL A 127 -31.68 -22.29 14.28
N LYS A 128 -31.92 -21.79 13.07
CA LYS A 128 -32.60 -22.55 12.01
C LYS A 128 -32.10 -22.10 10.62
N VAL A 129 -32.26 -23.00 9.66
CA VAL A 129 -32.12 -22.68 8.24
C VAL A 129 -33.51 -22.33 7.72
N THR A 130 -33.64 -21.24 7.00
CA THR A 130 -34.90 -20.78 6.38
C THR A 130 -35.17 -21.55 5.08
N ASN A 131 -36.38 -21.44 4.54
CA ASN A 131 -36.76 -22.11 3.28
C ASN A 131 -35.94 -21.61 2.08
N ASP A 132 -35.40 -20.40 2.14
CA ASP A 132 -34.48 -19.79 1.15
C ASP A 132 -33.01 -20.01 1.53
N SER A 133 -32.72 -21.05 2.31
CA SER A 133 -31.36 -21.49 2.67
C SER A 133 -30.50 -20.46 3.37
N LYS A 134 -31.10 -19.54 4.14
CA LYS A 134 -30.39 -18.57 4.97
C LYS A 134 -30.32 -19.04 6.42
N LEU A 135 -29.27 -18.57 7.13
CA LEU A 135 -29.15 -18.76 8.57
C LEU A 135 -30.02 -17.74 9.29
N SER A 136 -30.98 -18.23 10.13
CA SER A 136 -31.80 -17.39 10.98
C SER A 136 -31.53 -17.71 12.46
N ILE A 137 -31.33 -16.66 13.26
CA ILE A 137 -31.00 -16.74 14.69
C ILE A 137 -31.97 -15.86 15.46
N VAL A 138 -32.62 -16.43 16.51
CA VAL A 138 -33.37 -15.68 17.49
C VAL A 138 -32.57 -15.57 18.77
N TRP A 139 -32.31 -14.34 19.17
CA TRP A 139 -31.51 -13.99 20.35
C TRP A 139 -32.38 -13.97 21.63
N PRO A 140 -31.80 -14.00 22.85
CA PRO A 140 -32.54 -13.92 24.10
C PRO A 140 -33.43 -12.69 24.26
N ASP A 141 -33.03 -11.55 23.67
CA ASP A 141 -33.76 -10.29 23.61
C ASP A 141 -34.92 -10.30 22.59
N GLN A 142 -35.24 -11.45 22.01
CA GLN A 142 -36.22 -11.67 20.92
C GLN A 142 -35.86 -11.01 19.60
N HIS A 143 -34.68 -10.42 19.49
CA HIS A 143 -34.17 -9.92 18.22
C HIS A 143 -33.92 -11.10 17.25
N THR A 144 -34.15 -10.87 15.96
CA THR A 144 -33.88 -11.89 14.94
C THR A 144 -32.84 -11.38 13.96
N SER A 145 -31.78 -12.19 13.74
CA SER A 145 -30.80 -11.97 12.70
C SER A 145 -30.95 -12.97 11.56
N VAL A 146 -30.89 -12.52 10.33
CA VAL A 146 -30.89 -13.40 9.14
C VAL A 146 -29.67 -13.09 8.31
N PHE A 147 -28.96 -14.14 7.89
CA PHE A 147 -27.71 -14.04 7.13
C PHE A 147 -27.79 -14.84 5.84
N ASP A 148 -27.42 -14.22 4.72
CA ASP A 148 -27.30 -14.91 3.46
C ASP A 148 -26.09 -15.87 3.49
N ALA A 149 -26.23 -17.01 2.81
CA ALA A 149 -25.18 -18.03 2.75
C ALA A 149 -23.87 -17.50 2.13
N GLU A 150 -23.97 -16.79 1.01
CA GLU A 150 -22.81 -16.15 0.37
C GLU A 150 -22.12 -15.16 1.31
N TRP A 151 -22.92 -14.31 1.99
CA TRP A 151 -22.38 -13.33 2.93
C TRP A 151 -21.58 -13.98 4.05
N LEU A 152 -22.11 -15.10 4.63
CA LEU A 152 -21.42 -15.87 5.66
C LEU A 152 -20.17 -16.57 5.13
N LYS A 153 -20.26 -17.26 3.99
CA LYS A 153 -19.17 -18.04 3.41
C LYS A 153 -17.98 -17.14 3.10
N LYS A 154 -18.24 -15.98 2.51
CA LYS A 154 -17.21 -14.95 2.24
C LYS A 154 -16.53 -14.43 3.51
N ARG A 155 -17.19 -14.52 4.67
CA ARG A 155 -16.68 -14.07 5.98
C ARG A 155 -16.32 -15.19 6.93
N SER A 156 -16.11 -16.38 6.39
CA SER A 156 -15.68 -17.53 7.19
C SER A 156 -14.34 -17.23 7.90
N PHE A 157 -14.21 -17.78 9.10
CA PHE A 157 -12.99 -17.68 9.90
C PHE A 157 -11.91 -18.69 9.49
N SER A 158 -12.15 -19.49 8.44
CA SER A 158 -11.13 -20.39 7.92
C SER A 158 -9.92 -19.59 7.37
N HIS A 159 -8.74 -20.22 7.41
CA HIS A 159 -7.51 -19.56 6.92
C HIS A 159 -7.63 -19.20 5.43
N GLU A 160 -8.18 -20.14 4.64
CA GLU A 160 -8.33 -20.02 3.18
C GLU A 160 -9.29 -18.88 2.83
N ALA A 161 -10.45 -18.79 3.50
CA ALA A 161 -11.43 -17.73 3.26
C ALA A 161 -10.85 -16.36 3.62
N ARG A 162 -10.12 -16.26 4.73
CA ARG A 162 -9.46 -15.00 5.12
C ARG A 162 -8.34 -14.61 4.15
N GLN A 163 -7.54 -15.57 3.71
CA GLN A 163 -6.47 -15.31 2.73
C GLN A 163 -7.07 -14.85 1.39
N ALA A 164 -8.12 -15.53 0.90
CA ALA A 164 -8.81 -15.14 -0.33
C ALA A 164 -9.40 -13.72 -0.22
N MET A 165 -10.02 -13.39 0.93
CA MET A 165 -10.56 -12.06 1.19
C MET A 165 -9.47 -10.99 1.22
N GLN A 166 -8.33 -11.27 1.85
CA GLN A 166 -7.20 -10.34 1.90
C GLN A 166 -6.65 -10.07 0.49
N GLU A 167 -6.51 -11.11 -0.36
CA GLU A 167 -6.08 -10.91 -1.75
C GLU A 167 -7.14 -10.16 -2.57
N GLU A 168 -8.42 -10.48 -2.41
CA GLU A 168 -9.52 -9.76 -3.07
C GLU A 168 -9.53 -8.27 -2.70
N LEU A 169 -9.35 -7.93 -1.42
CA LEU A 169 -9.45 -6.55 -0.95
C LEU A 169 -8.19 -5.73 -1.21
N PHE A 170 -7.01 -6.33 -1.07
CA PHE A 170 -5.75 -5.59 -0.99
C PHE A 170 -4.77 -5.91 -2.11
N LEU A 171 -4.99 -6.99 -2.90
CA LEU A 171 -4.05 -7.43 -3.92
C LEU A 171 -2.62 -7.47 -3.34
N ASN A 172 -2.42 -8.31 -2.33
CA ASN A 172 -1.17 -8.38 -1.57
C ASN A 172 -0.01 -8.96 -2.37
N GLU A 173 -0.32 -9.78 -3.39
CA GLU A 173 0.69 -10.35 -4.27
C GLU A 173 1.47 -9.26 -5.00
N ARG A 174 2.81 -9.35 -4.95
CA ARG A 174 3.74 -8.43 -5.60
C ARG A 174 4.69 -9.20 -6.49
N TYR A 175 4.85 -8.76 -7.73
CA TYR A 175 5.84 -9.30 -8.66
C TYR A 175 7.12 -8.49 -8.53
N TYR A 176 8.14 -9.06 -7.87
CA TYR A 176 9.46 -8.47 -7.76
C TYR A 176 10.18 -8.61 -9.10
N TRP A 177 10.94 -7.60 -9.46
CA TRP A 177 11.58 -7.55 -10.77
C TRP A 177 13.01 -6.98 -10.72
N ASP A 178 13.75 -7.26 -11.78
CA ASP A 178 15.11 -6.82 -12.05
C ASP A 178 15.18 -6.05 -13.39
N SER A 179 16.38 -5.84 -13.94
CA SER A 179 16.60 -5.12 -15.21
C SER A 179 15.92 -5.77 -16.44
N LYS A 180 15.41 -6.99 -16.31
CA LYS A 180 14.70 -7.71 -17.39
C LYS A 180 13.22 -7.33 -17.47
N LEU A 181 12.73 -6.48 -16.57
CA LEU A 181 11.35 -6.05 -16.62
C LEU A 181 11.03 -5.39 -17.96
N ARG A 182 10.00 -5.91 -18.60
CA ARG A 182 9.28 -5.18 -19.65
C ARG A 182 8.14 -4.45 -18.96
N ILE A 183 8.26 -3.12 -18.86
CA ILE A 183 7.27 -2.29 -18.15
C ILE A 183 5.90 -2.51 -18.80
N PRO A 184 4.86 -2.91 -18.03
CA PRO A 184 3.50 -3.02 -18.54
C PRO A 184 3.06 -1.73 -19.21
N THR A 185 2.42 -1.83 -20.37
CA THR A 185 2.01 -0.67 -21.16
C THR A 185 0.50 -0.65 -21.32
N ALA A 186 -0.11 0.52 -21.18
CA ALA A 186 -1.52 0.78 -21.42
C ALA A 186 -1.70 1.92 -22.43
N ASN A 187 -2.86 1.97 -23.09
CA ASN A 187 -3.25 3.10 -23.91
C ASN A 187 -3.96 4.14 -23.04
N TYR A 188 -3.57 5.40 -23.13
CA TYR A 188 -4.12 6.49 -22.32
C TYR A 188 -5.63 6.68 -22.57
N VAL A 189 -6.07 6.65 -23.83
CA VAL A 189 -7.48 6.87 -24.20
C VAL A 189 -8.34 5.70 -23.71
N ASP A 190 -7.86 4.47 -23.87
CA ASP A 190 -8.59 3.28 -23.40
C ASP A 190 -8.76 3.32 -21.88
N VAL A 191 -7.69 3.67 -21.12
CA VAL A 191 -7.79 3.82 -19.65
C VAL A 191 -8.82 4.89 -19.24
N LEU A 192 -8.97 5.97 -20.00
CA LEU A 192 -9.96 7.00 -19.68
C LEU A 192 -11.41 6.54 -19.89
N HIS A 193 -11.68 5.65 -20.85
CA HIS A 193 -13.03 5.39 -21.33
C HIS A 193 -13.51 3.94 -21.18
N ASP A 194 -12.61 2.98 -20.92
CA ASP A 194 -12.92 1.58 -20.72
C ASP A 194 -12.58 1.12 -19.30
N ASP A 195 -13.57 0.58 -18.59
CA ASP A 195 -13.42 0.08 -17.22
C ASP A 195 -12.48 -1.13 -17.12
N LYS A 196 -12.47 -2.02 -18.13
CA LYS A 196 -11.56 -3.16 -18.19
C LYS A 196 -10.10 -2.70 -18.35
N ALA A 197 -9.86 -1.72 -19.24
CA ALA A 197 -8.52 -1.14 -19.41
C ALA A 197 -8.05 -0.39 -18.16
N ALA A 198 -8.94 0.38 -17.51
CA ALA A 198 -8.64 1.06 -16.25
C ALA A 198 -8.34 0.07 -15.12
N LEU A 199 -9.13 -1.00 -15.00
CA LEU A 199 -8.89 -2.07 -14.01
C LEU A 199 -7.54 -2.75 -14.25
N ALA A 200 -7.24 -3.13 -15.49
CA ALA A 200 -5.97 -3.76 -15.86
C ALA A 200 -4.76 -2.86 -15.51
N TRP A 201 -4.87 -1.55 -15.80
CA TRP A 201 -3.87 -0.56 -15.43
C TRP A 201 -3.62 -0.53 -13.91
N LEU A 202 -4.69 -0.40 -13.08
CA LEU A 202 -4.55 -0.31 -11.62
C LEU A 202 -4.06 -1.63 -10.99
N VAL A 203 -4.47 -2.79 -11.53
CA VAL A 203 -3.96 -4.10 -11.09
C VAL A 203 -2.47 -4.22 -11.39
N ALA A 204 -2.03 -3.84 -12.60
CA ALA A 204 -0.61 -3.85 -12.96
C ALA A 204 0.20 -2.89 -12.09
N LEU A 205 -0.32 -1.67 -11.85
CA LEU A 205 0.29 -0.68 -10.95
C LEU A 205 0.47 -1.25 -9.53
N ARG A 206 -0.54 -1.94 -9.01
CA ARG A 206 -0.47 -2.53 -7.67
C ARG A 206 0.50 -3.70 -7.58
N ARG A 207 0.50 -4.62 -8.56
CA ARG A 207 1.30 -5.84 -8.54
C ARG A 207 2.74 -5.63 -8.98
N VAL A 208 2.95 -4.88 -10.07
CA VAL A 208 4.28 -4.62 -10.66
C VAL A 208 4.93 -3.37 -10.09
N GLY A 209 4.12 -2.37 -9.71
CA GLY A 209 4.58 -1.11 -9.14
C GLY A 209 4.88 -0.03 -10.18
N ILE A 210 4.79 -0.31 -11.48
CA ILE A 210 5.00 0.65 -12.57
C ILE A 210 4.18 0.28 -13.80
N VAL A 211 3.57 1.29 -14.45
CA VAL A 211 2.90 1.14 -15.74
C VAL A 211 3.22 2.33 -16.63
N TYR A 212 3.45 2.08 -17.91
CA TYR A 212 3.76 3.05 -18.93
C TYR A 212 2.52 3.28 -19.80
N LEU A 213 2.06 4.53 -19.93
CA LEU A 213 0.91 4.87 -20.76
C LEU A 213 1.36 5.64 -22.00
N LYS A 214 0.75 5.32 -23.15
CA LYS A 214 1.01 5.95 -24.43
C LYS A 214 -0.25 6.62 -24.99
N GLY A 215 -0.07 7.63 -25.85
CA GLY A 215 -1.16 8.25 -26.58
C GLY A 215 -1.86 9.40 -25.87
N ALA A 216 -1.26 9.97 -24.82
CA ALA A 216 -1.73 11.25 -24.28
C ALA A 216 -1.28 12.42 -25.19
N PRO A 217 -2.04 13.52 -25.27
CA PRO A 217 -1.55 14.76 -25.87
C PRO A 217 -0.31 15.28 -25.11
N ALA A 218 0.69 15.81 -25.84
CA ALA A 218 1.92 16.32 -25.24
C ALA A 218 1.74 17.76 -24.71
N GLU A 219 0.78 17.95 -23.82
CA GLU A 219 0.41 19.23 -23.22
C GLU A 219 -0.01 19.05 -21.76
N GLN A 220 0.02 20.14 -20.98
CA GLN A 220 -0.32 20.11 -19.57
C GLN A 220 -1.78 19.75 -19.31
N GLY A 221 -2.07 19.24 -18.10
CA GLY A 221 -3.41 18.92 -17.62
C GLY A 221 -3.82 17.46 -17.82
N HIS A 222 -3.07 16.67 -18.58
CA HIS A 222 -3.42 15.27 -18.84
C HIS A 222 -3.14 14.34 -17.68
N VAL A 223 -2.24 14.68 -16.75
CA VAL A 223 -2.11 13.95 -15.47
C VAL A 223 -3.33 14.14 -14.59
N ALA A 224 -3.91 15.34 -14.57
CA ALA A 224 -5.15 15.60 -13.82
C ALA A 224 -6.32 14.82 -14.43
N LYS A 225 -6.46 14.82 -15.75
CA LYS A 225 -7.48 14.01 -16.47
C LYS A 225 -7.37 12.51 -16.16
N LEU A 226 -6.13 11.98 -16.14
CA LEU A 226 -5.91 10.57 -15.77
C LEU A 226 -6.30 10.32 -14.30
N ALA A 227 -5.99 11.26 -13.42
CA ALA A 227 -6.33 11.14 -12.00
C ALA A 227 -7.84 11.17 -11.74
N GLU A 228 -8.64 11.89 -12.53
CA GLU A 228 -10.11 11.90 -12.45
C GLU A 228 -10.70 10.49 -12.66
N ARG A 229 -10.00 9.62 -13.38
CA ARG A 229 -10.40 8.22 -13.57
C ARG A 229 -10.33 7.42 -12.26
N ILE A 230 -9.50 7.88 -11.30
CA ILE A 230 -9.35 7.30 -9.96
C ILE A 230 -10.21 8.07 -8.96
N GLY A 231 -9.99 9.37 -8.84
CA GLY A 231 -10.64 10.23 -7.86
C GLY A 231 -10.12 11.65 -7.95
N TYR A 232 -9.23 12.03 -7.06
CA TYR A 232 -8.66 13.37 -6.98
C TYR A 232 -7.15 13.31 -6.74
N LEU A 233 -6.46 14.39 -7.16
CA LEU A 233 -5.04 14.57 -6.92
C LEU A 233 -4.76 14.96 -5.47
N ARG A 234 -3.67 14.44 -4.93
CA ARG A 234 -3.15 14.88 -3.65
C ARG A 234 -2.54 16.27 -3.78
N LEU A 235 -3.03 17.23 -3.02
CA LEU A 235 -2.38 18.53 -2.88
C LEU A 235 -1.09 18.38 -2.06
N THR A 236 0.00 18.90 -2.58
CA THR A 236 1.30 18.98 -1.91
C THR A 236 1.80 20.42 -1.86
N PHE A 237 2.97 20.64 -1.26
CA PHE A 237 3.62 21.94 -1.25
C PHE A 237 4.12 22.40 -2.63
N TYR A 238 4.09 21.51 -3.63
CA TYR A 238 4.32 21.83 -5.05
C TYR A 238 3.01 22.01 -5.84
N GLY A 239 1.85 22.02 -5.17
CA GLY A 239 0.52 22.13 -5.79
C GLY A 239 -0.14 20.76 -6.05
N HIS A 240 -1.23 20.77 -6.82
CA HIS A 240 -1.90 19.56 -7.29
C HIS A 240 -1.13 18.88 -8.43
N THR A 241 -0.54 19.71 -9.30
CA THR A 241 0.43 19.30 -10.34
C THR A 241 1.64 20.20 -10.24
N TRP A 242 2.77 19.71 -10.67
CA TRP A 242 4.02 20.50 -10.72
C TRP A 242 4.78 20.24 -12.01
N GLN A 243 5.64 21.21 -12.38
CA GLN A 243 6.38 21.17 -13.63
C GLN A 243 7.86 20.87 -13.36
N VAL A 244 8.36 19.78 -13.93
CA VAL A 244 9.77 19.40 -13.86
C VAL A 244 10.47 19.95 -15.11
N VAL A 245 11.02 21.14 -14.96
CA VAL A 245 11.79 21.86 -15.97
C VAL A 245 13.10 22.34 -15.34
N ASP A 246 14.13 22.59 -16.18
CA ASP A 246 15.37 23.20 -15.71
C ASP A 246 15.11 24.65 -15.28
N LYS A 247 15.33 24.94 -13.98
CA LYS A 247 15.04 26.24 -13.38
C LYS A 247 16.35 26.92 -12.92
N TYR A 248 16.51 28.20 -13.25
CA TYR A 248 17.51 29.02 -12.61
C TYR A 248 17.15 29.15 -11.10
N MET A 249 18.13 28.98 -10.21
CA MET A 249 17.96 28.96 -8.75
C MET A 249 16.90 27.90 -8.30
N ALA A 250 17.08 26.68 -8.79
CA ALA A 250 16.19 25.57 -8.46
C ALA A 250 16.11 25.33 -6.95
N ASN A 251 14.89 25.21 -6.44
CA ASN A 251 14.59 24.82 -5.05
C ASN A 251 14.53 23.30 -4.85
N ASN A 252 14.75 22.51 -5.89
CA ASN A 252 14.79 21.06 -5.87
C ASN A 252 15.81 20.54 -6.88
N VAL A 253 16.55 19.48 -6.55
CA VAL A 253 17.54 18.83 -7.42
C VAL A 253 16.89 18.33 -8.72
N ALA A 254 15.62 17.94 -8.69
CA ALA A 254 14.86 17.51 -9.87
C ALA A 254 14.71 18.60 -10.94
N TYR A 255 14.81 19.89 -10.54
CA TYR A 255 14.68 21.05 -11.42
C TYR A 255 16.04 21.51 -12.00
N THR A 256 17.03 20.64 -12.03
CA THR A 256 18.33 20.85 -12.64
C THR A 256 18.55 19.90 -13.81
N SER A 257 19.50 20.18 -14.68
CA SER A 257 19.91 19.30 -15.79
C SER A 257 20.91 18.21 -15.37
N GLY A 258 21.40 18.24 -14.14
CA GLY A 258 22.32 17.25 -13.59
C GLY A 258 21.71 15.87 -13.39
N ASN A 259 22.54 14.91 -12.99
CA ASN A 259 22.08 13.57 -12.65
C ASN A 259 21.21 13.60 -11.38
N LEU A 260 20.03 13.00 -11.45
CA LEU A 260 19.13 12.80 -10.31
C LEU A 260 19.26 11.36 -9.84
N SER A 261 19.82 11.15 -8.65
CA SER A 261 20.03 9.81 -8.09
C SER A 261 18.72 9.11 -7.79
N LEU A 262 18.75 7.78 -7.77
CA LEU A 262 17.62 6.94 -7.37
C LEU A 262 17.09 7.35 -6.00
N HIS A 263 15.79 7.62 -5.89
CA HIS A 263 15.11 8.07 -4.69
C HIS A 263 13.61 7.70 -4.71
N THR A 264 12.96 7.79 -3.57
CA THR A 264 11.51 7.89 -3.44
C THR A 264 11.15 9.33 -3.09
N ASP A 265 9.99 9.80 -3.54
CA ASP A 265 9.58 11.17 -3.27
C ASP A 265 9.00 11.34 -1.86
N TYR A 266 9.33 12.48 -1.25
CA TYR A 266 8.76 12.97 -0.01
C TYR A 266 8.94 12.10 1.25
N PRO A 267 10.11 11.50 1.52
CA PRO A 267 10.32 10.87 2.83
C PRO A 267 10.23 11.87 4.00
N ALA A 268 10.39 13.18 3.74
CA ALA A 268 10.23 14.24 4.74
C ALA A 268 8.76 14.49 5.14
N LEU A 269 7.77 14.02 4.38
CA LEU A 269 6.38 14.02 4.80
C LEU A 269 6.11 12.86 5.77
N HIS A 270 5.29 13.11 6.79
CA HIS A 270 4.85 12.04 7.71
C HIS A 270 4.15 10.92 6.93
N PHE A 271 3.27 11.29 6.00
CA PHE A 271 2.65 10.37 5.04
C PHE A 271 3.10 10.74 3.62
N ALA A 272 4.11 10.04 3.10
CA ALA A 272 4.56 10.21 1.73
C ALA A 272 3.47 9.79 0.74
N PRO A 273 3.34 10.45 -0.44
CA PRO A 273 2.41 10.04 -1.48
C PRO A 273 2.61 8.59 -1.89
N GLY A 274 1.50 7.87 -2.11
CA GLY A 274 1.54 6.45 -2.46
C GLY A 274 1.86 6.21 -3.93
N VAL A 275 1.30 7.01 -4.82
CA VAL A 275 1.42 6.86 -6.27
C VAL A 275 1.83 8.17 -6.91
N GLN A 276 2.74 8.08 -7.87
CA GLN A 276 3.22 9.23 -8.65
C GLN A 276 2.90 9.03 -10.13
N PHE A 277 2.51 10.13 -10.77
CA PHE A 277 2.34 10.24 -12.22
C PHE A 277 3.38 11.21 -12.75
N LEU A 278 4.00 10.86 -13.87
CA LEU A 278 4.86 11.76 -14.63
C LEU A 278 4.46 11.70 -16.10
N HIS A 279 4.15 12.85 -16.69
CA HIS A 279 3.78 13.03 -18.08
C HIS A 279 4.89 13.77 -18.83
N CYS A 280 5.36 13.25 -19.93
CA CYS A 280 6.36 13.89 -20.78
C CYS A 280 5.66 14.82 -21.78
N ILE A 281 5.87 16.12 -21.61
CA ILE A 281 5.40 17.16 -22.52
C ILE A 281 6.50 17.50 -23.53
N GLY A 282 7.73 17.58 -23.07
CA GLY A 282 8.91 17.81 -23.89
C GLY A 282 10.09 16.95 -23.42
N GLN A 283 10.93 16.51 -24.35
CA GLN A 283 12.11 15.69 -24.02
C GLN A 283 13.39 16.32 -24.58
N ALA A 284 14.47 16.24 -23.79
CA ALA A 284 15.78 16.62 -24.24
C ALA A 284 16.26 15.72 -25.39
N GLU A 285 16.99 16.29 -26.33
CA GLU A 285 17.57 15.56 -27.44
C GLU A 285 18.61 14.55 -26.96
N GLU A 286 19.53 15.02 -26.10
CA GLU A 286 20.63 14.24 -25.55
C GLU A 286 20.47 14.02 -24.04
N GLY A 287 20.53 12.76 -23.59
CA GLY A 287 20.39 12.38 -22.20
C GLY A 287 18.95 12.39 -21.70
N GLY A 288 18.77 12.55 -20.41
CA GLY A 288 17.45 12.60 -19.75
C GLY A 288 16.74 11.25 -19.63
N ASP A 289 17.46 10.15 -19.83
CA ASP A 289 16.92 8.82 -19.62
C ASP A 289 16.47 8.65 -18.17
N SER A 290 15.29 8.06 -17.99
CA SER A 290 14.77 7.69 -16.69
C SER A 290 15.37 6.35 -16.24
N GLU A 291 15.65 6.24 -14.96
CA GLU A 291 16.12 5.01 -14.33
C GLU A 291 15.18 4.63 -13.20
N VAL A 292 14.81 3.34 -13.12
CA VAL A 292 13.97 2.81 -12.05
C VAL A 292 14.51 1.51 -11.51
N VAL A 293 14.27 1.29 -10.20
CA VAL A 293 14.65 0.07 -9.48
C VAL A 293 13.49 -0.35 -8.60
N ASP A 294 13.20 -1.65 -8.58
CA ASP A 294 12.29 -2.23 -7.60
C ASP A 294 12.93 -2.22 -6.21
N GLY A 295 12.53 -1.25 -5.39
CA GLY A 295 13.07 -1.10 -4.04
C GLY A 295 12.77 -2.29 -3.14
N PHE A 296 11.64 -2.99 -3.35
CA PHE A 296 11.32 -4.20 -2.58
C PHE A 296 12.26 -5.34 -2.96
N HIS A 297 12.49 -5.55 -4.26
CA HIS A 297 13.47 -6.52 -4.73
C HIS A 297 14.88 -6.20 -4.20
N ALA A 298 15.31 -4.95 -4.29
CA ALA A 298 16.61 -4.52 -3.77
C ALA A 298 16.75 -4.74 -2.25
N ALA A 299 15.68 -4.50 -1.48
CA ALA A 299 15.67 -4.73 -0.04
C ALA A 299 15.74 -6.23 0.30
N GLU A 300 15.02 -7.08 -0.45
CA GLU A 300 15.12 -8.54 -0.27
C GLU A 300 16.50 -9.09 -0.67
N ARG A 301 17.13 -8.51 -1.70
CA ARG A 301 18.54 -8.81 -2.02
C ARG A 301 19.47 -8.42 -0.88
N LEU A 302 19.27 -7.23 -0.28
CA LEU A 302 20.05 -6.83 0.89
C LEU A 302 19.83 -7.77 2.07
N ARG A 303 18.58 -8.20 2.30
CA ARG A 303 18.25 -9.18 3.36
C ARG A 303 18.99 -10.50 3.19
N ALA A 304 19.15 -10.95 1.94
CA ALA A 304 19.86 -12.18 1.61
C ALA A 304 21.39 -12.01 1.66
N ASP A 305 21.92 -10.92 1.09
CA ASP A 305 23.36 -10.69 0.93
C ASP A 305 24.02 -10.18 2.22
N ASP A 306 23.34 -9.29 2.99
CA ASP A 306 23.80 -8.71 4.26
C ASP A 306 22.62 -8.52 5.23
N PRO A 307 22.22 -9.59 5.97
CA PRO A 307 21.10 -9.53 6.91
C PRO A 307 21.29 -8.50 8.05
N GLU A 308 22.52 -8.16 8.41
CA GLU A 308 22.82 -7.16 9.43
C GLU A 308 22.52 -5.75 8.91
N ALA A 309 22.97 -5.43 7.70
CA ALA A 309 22.65 -4.17 7.05
C ALA A 309 21.14 -4.02 6.85
N PHE A 310 20.45 -5.08 6.41
CA PHE A 310 18.98 -5.07 6.29
C PHE A 310 18.30 -4.74 7.62
N ARG A 311 18.67 -5.45 8.72
CA ARG A 311 18.11 -5.17 10.06
C ARG A 311 18.38 -3.73 10.50
N THR A 312 19.57 -3.22 10.24
CA THR A 312 19.95 -1.83 10.56
C THR A 312 19.02 -0.85 9.87
N LEU A 313 18.79 -0.99 8.56
CA LEU A 313 17.90 -0.09 7.80
C LEU A 313 16.42 -0.28 8.10
N ALA A 314 16.02 -1.45 8.60
CA ALA A 314 14.65 -1.76 9.00
C ALA A 314 14.35 -1.43 10.48
N SER A 315 15.34 -1.03 11.28
CA SER A 315 15.15 -0.73 12.71
C SER A 315 15.46 0.72 13.06
N LEU A 316 16.53 1.30 12.50
CA LEU A 316 16.95 2.66 12.85
C LEU A 316 16.06 3.72 12.16
N LEU A 317 15.64 4.70 12.95
CA LEU A 317 14.94 5.88 12.47
C LEU A 317 15.96 6.97 12.13
N VAL A 318 15.84 7.56 10.96
CA VAL A 318 16.66 8.69 10.52
C VAL A 318 15.80 9.85 10.08
N ASP A 319 16.36 11.05 10.18
CA ASP A 319 15.65 12.27 9.91
C ASP A 319 15.70 12.61 8.41
N PHE A 320 14.57 13.08 7.91
CA PHE A 320 14.44 13.69 6.58
C PHE A 320 13.86 15.08 6.72
N THR A 321 14.44 16.04 5.99
CA THR A 321 14.02 17.44 5.96
C THR A 321 13.86 17.90 4.53
N ASP A 322 12.90 18.79 4.28
CA ASP A 322 12.73 19.46 3.00
C ASP A 322 12.19 20.86 3.26
N THR A 323 12.85 21.87 2.69
CA THR A 323 12.49 23.27 2.91
C THR A 323 12.51 24.02 1.60
N GLY A 324 11.56 24.91 1.40
CA GLY A 324 11.50 25.71 0.20
C GLY A 324 10.25 26.55 0.09
N THR A 325 10.11 27.15 -1.08
CA THR A 325 8.92 27.88 -1.52
C THR A 325 8.58 27.41 -2.92
N ASP A 326 7.35 26.92 -3.13
CA ASP A 326 6.80 26.63 -4.45
C ASP A 326 5.35 27.08 -4.50
N TYR A 327 4.35 26.19 -4.38
CA TYR A 327 2.95 26.56 -4.23
C TYR A 327 2.69 27.36 -2.94
N CYS A 328 3.41 27.04 -1.87
CA CYS A 328 3.49 27.80 -0.62
C CYS A 328 4.84 27.54 0.05
N ASP A 329 5.18 28.32 1.07
CA ASP A 329 6.34 28.08 1.91
C ASP A 329 6.20 26.79 2.69
N PHE A 330 7.29 26.03 2.80
CA PHE A 330 7.28 24.79 3.57
C PHE A 330 8.61 24.52 4.28
N MET A 331 8.49 23.87 5.42
CA MET A 331 9.61 23.31 6.19
C MET A 331 9.15 21.99 6.79
N LEU A 332 9.51 20.89 6.11
CA LEU A 332 9.07 19.55 6.42
C LEU A 332 10.15 18.83 7.19
N GLN A 333 9.73 18.00 8.15
CA GLN A 333 10.61 17.10 8.88
C GLN A 333 9.87 15.85 9.31
N SER A 334 10.49 14.70 9.12
CA SER A 334 9.99 13.43 9.65
C SER A 334 11.11 12.45 9.96
N LYS A 335 10.82 11.50 10.84
CA LYS A 335 11.71 10.36 11.15
C LYS A 335 11.14 9.09 10.53
N LYS A 336 11.96 8.38 9.77
CA LYS A 336 11.57 7.12 9.11
C LYS A 336 12.69 6.10 9.12
N ARG A 337 12.32 4.85 9.05
CA ARG A 337 13.25 3.79 8.64
C ARG A 337 13.45 3.86 7.14
N ILE A 338 14.61 3.46 6.66
CA ILE A 338 14.84 3.34 5.20
C ILE A 338 13.96 2.22 4.63
N ILE A 339 13.76 1.13 5.38
CA ILE A 339 12.94 -0.02 5.00
C ILE A 339 11.85 -0.21 6.05
N ASP A 340 10.59 -0.01 5.67
CA ASP A 340 9.46 -0.33 6.54
C ASP A 340 8.96 -1.75 6.29
N LEU A 341 8.66 -2.45 7.39
CA LEU A 341 8.15 -3.81 7.39
C LEU A 341 6.74 -3.86 8.00
N ASN A 342 5.92 -4.79 7.51
CA ASN A 342 4.68 -5.15 8.18
C ASN A 342 4.93 -6.15 9.34
N GLU A 343 3.85 -6.54 10.03
CA GLU A 343 3.91 -7.48 11.16
C GLU A 343 4.44 -8.87 10.77
N GLN A 344 4.33 -9.25 9.51
CA GLN A 344 4.85 -10.49 8.96
C GLN A 344 6.33 -10.36 8.51
N GLY A 345 6.94 -9.18 8.68
CA GLY A 345 8.31 -8.91 8.28
C GLY A 345 8.50 -8.70 6.78
N GLN A 346 7.43 -8.49 6.01
CA GLN A 346 7.50 -8.19 4.57
C GLN A 346 7.79 -6.71 4.36
N VAL A 347 8.57 -6.38 3.34
CA VAL A 347 8.85 -4.99 2.95
C VAL A 347 7.58 -4.34 2.39
N VAL A 348 7.17 -3.22 2.96
CA VAL A 348 5.96 -2.48 2.58
C VAL A 348 6.22 -1.07 2.10
N ARG A 349 7.40 -0.51 2.41
CA ARG A 349 7.80 0.82 1.94
C ARG A 349 9.31 1.00 1.98
N ILE A 350 9.83 1.74 1.01
CA ILE A 350 11.18 2.28 0.99
C ILE A 350 11.09 3.80 1.16
N ASN A 351 11.81 4.33 2.14
CA ASN A 351 11.92 5.78 2.39
C ASN A 351 13.38 6.18 2.13
N TYR A 352 13.69 6.61 0.92
CA TYR A 352 15.05 7.00 0.57
C TYR A 352 15.08 8.16 -0.41
N ASN A 353 15.62 9.27 0.04
CA ASN A 353 16.03 10.40 -0.80
C ASN A 353 17.28 11.02 -0.18
N ASN A 354 18.40 10.90 -0.86
CA ASN A 354 19.67 11.40 -0.32
C ASN A 354 19.71 12.95 -0.24
N ALA A 355 18.95 13.64 -1.10
CA ALA A 355 18.91 15.11 -1.10
C ALA A 355 18.17 15.69 0.11
N THR A 356 17.19 14.94 0.66
CA THR A 356 16.37 15.35 1.81
C THR A 356 16.72 14.61 3.11
N ARG A 357 17.71 13.72 3.09
CA ARG A 357 18.22 13.10 4.31
C ARG A 357 18.93 14.15 5.15
N ASP A 358 18.44 14.38 6.36
CA ASP A 358 18.94 15.43 7.24
C ASP A 358 20.41 15.18 7.66
N SER A 359 21.12 16.27 7.90
CA SER A 359 22.44 16.24 8.54
C SER A 359 22.35 15.97 10.05
N VAL A 360 21.22 16.30 10.68
CA VAL A 360 20.90 15.86 12.04
C VAL A 360 20.60 14.38 12.01
N LEU A 361 21.36 13.63 12.75
CA LEU A 361 21.23 12.17 12.85
C LEU A 361 21.03 11.79 14.30
N ASP A 362 19.78 11.59 14.70
CA ASP A 362 19.42 11.25 16.08
C ASP A 362 19.66 9.74 16.35
N LEU A 363 20.92 9.37 16.25
CA LEU A 363 21.42 8.01 16.56
C LEU A 363 22.52 8.07 17.61
N PRO A 364 22.62 7.06 18.50
CA PRO A 364 23.81 6.88 19.33
C PRO A 364 25.08 6.82 18.46
N LEU A 365 26.15 7.46 18.91
CA LEU A 365 27.41 7.59 18.15
C LEU A 365 27.91 6.25 17.57
N HIS A 366 27.79 5.17 18.35
CA HIS A 366 28.23 3.84 17.92
C HIS A 366 27.37 3.22 16.81
N GLN A 367 26.16 3.73 16.54
CA GLN A 367 25.26 3.28 15.46
C GLN A 367 25.46 4.07 14.16
N VAL A 368 26.14 5.20 14.18
CA VAL A 368 26.32 6.08 13.00
C VAL A 368 27.07 5.34 11.90
N GLN A 369 28.23 4.77 12.19
CA GLN A 369 29.02 4.06 11.19
C GLN A 369 28.34 2.79 10.67
N PRO A 370 27.71 1.93 11.51
CA PRO A 370 26.88 0.83 11.04
C PRO A 370 25.74 1.27 10.11
N PHE A 371 25.04 2.36 10.43
CA PHE A 371 24.01 2.92 9.56
C PHE A 371 24.55 3.30 8.19
N TYR A 372 25.66 4.06 8.11
CA TYR A 372 26.25 4.46 6.82
C TYR A 372 26.74 3.24 6.02
N ARG A 373 27.31 2.23 6.67
CA ARG A 373 27.69 0.98 6.01
C ARG A 373 26.47 0.28 5.40
N ALA A 374 25.40 0.14 6.17
CA ALA A 374 24.18 -0.50 5.74
C ALA A 374 23.52 0.28 4.59
N LEU A 375 23.45 1.61 4.70
CA LEU A 375 22.90 2.47 3.63
C LEU A 375 23.73 2.37 2.36
N LYS A 376 25.06 2.38 2.46
CA LYS A 376 25.96 2.22 1.31
C LYS A 376 25.75 0.86 0.63
N ALA A 377 25.62 -0.23 1.39
CA ALA A 377 25.35 -1.56 0.85
C ALA A 377 24.03 -1.59 0.07
N PHE A 378 22.97 -0.97 0.60
CA PHE A 378 21.69 -0.86 -0.10
C PHE A 378 21.80 -0.05 -1.40
N VAL A 379 22.48 1.11 -1.37
CA VAL A 379 22.71 1.94 -2.55
C VAL A 379 23.53 1.20 -3.61
N ASP A 380 24.51 0.40 -3.21
CA ASP A 380 25.31 -0.40 -4.14
C ASP A 380 24.48 -1.49 -4.81
N ILE A 381 23.56 -2.13 -4.09
CA ILE A 381 22.59 -3.07 -4.68
C ILE A 381 21.69 -2.36 -5.69
N MET A 382 21.14 -1.21 -5.35
CA MET A 382 20.28 -0.44 -6.25
C MET A 382 20.99 -0.04 -7.56
N LYS A 383 22.29 0.23 -7.50
CA LYS A 383 23.09 0.66 -8.68
C LYS A 383 23.63 -0.48 -9.52
N ARG A 384 23.48 -1.74 -9.12
CA ARG A 384 23.89 -2.88 -9.95
C ARG A 384 23.11 -2.88 -11.27
N ALA A 385 23.81 -3.09 -12.37
CA ALA A 385 23.20 -3.05 -13.72
C ALA A 385 22.03 -4.05 -13.86
N GLU A 386 22.12 -5.18 -13.16
CA GLU A 386 21.06 -6.18 -13.14
C GLU A 386 19.76 -5.73 -12.43
N ASN A 387 19.78 -4.64 -11.68
CA ASN A 387 18.61 -4.14 -10.95
C ASN A 387 18.00 -2.88 -11.59
N VAL A 388 18.70 -2.20 -12.50
CA VAL A 388 18.27 -0.93 -13.08
C VAL A 388 17.58 -1.14 -14.42
N VAL A 389 16.36 -0.65 -14.53
CA VAL A 389 15.65 -0.49 -15.82
C VAL A 389 15.82 0.95 -16.29
N THR A 390 16.35 1.13 -17.48
CA THR A 390 16.53 2.45 -18.12
C THR A 390 15.58 2.58 -19.30
N TYR A 391 14.87 3.72 -19.37
CA TYR A 391 13.99 4.05 -20.50
C TYR A 391 13.97 5.55 -20.77
N LYS A 392 13.65 5.94 -22.00
CA LYS A 392 13.46 7.35 -22.38
C LYS A 392 11.98 7.59 -22.67
N MET A 393 11.39 8.56 -21.98
CA MET A 393 10.03 8.99 -22.26
C MET A 393 10.00 9.84 -23.52
N GLU A 394 8.97 9.68 -24.31
CA GLU A 394 8.68 10.53 -25.47
C GLU A 394 7.53 11.49 -25.14
N PRO A 395 7.43 12.65 -25.81
CA PRO A 395 6.28 13.54 -25.66
C PRO A 395 4.95 12.79 -25.87
N GLY A 396 3.99 12.98 -24.96
CA GLY A 396 2.72 12.25 -24.94
C GLY A 396 2.75 10.90 -24.23
N HIS A 397 3.91 10.51 -23.65
CA HIS A 397 4.00 9.33 -22.81
C HIS A 397 3.87 9.70 -21.33
N MET A 398 3.22 8.83 -20.57
CA MET A 398 3.12 8.93 -19.11
C MET A 398 3.69 7.68 -18.44
N VAL A 399 4.17 7.84 -17.22
CA VAL A 399 4.47 6.72 -16.32
C VAL A 399 3.74 6.92 -15.01
N THR A 400 3.14 5.86 -14.50
CA THR A 400 2.51 5.82 -13.17
C THR A 400 3.20 4.75 -12.34
N PHE A 401 3.56 5.06 -11.10
CA PHE A 401 4.31 4.13 -10.29
C PHE A 401 4.04 4.26 -8.78
N ASP A 402 4.29 3.16 -8.07
CA ASP A 402 4.23 3.04 -6.61
C ASP A 402 5.45 3.75 -5.99
N ASN A 403 5.24 4.96 -5.47
CA ASN A 403 6.30 5.74 -4.83
C ASN A 403 6.77 5.15 -3.49
N TRP A 404 6.01 4.23 -2.90
CA TRP A 404 6.44 3.52 -1.70
C TRP A 404 7.39 2.36 -2.00
N ARG A 405 7.45 1.93 -3.26
CA ARG A 405 8.22 0.80 -3.72
C ARG A 405 9.34 1.17 -4.68
N LEU A 406 9.03 2.00 -5.67
CA LEU A 406 9.90 2.29 -6.79
C LEU A 406 10.90 3.38 -6.45
N LEU A 407 12.18 3.06 -6.59
CA LEU A 407 13.22 4.09 -6.63
C LEU A 407 13.35 4.56 -8.06
N HIS A 408 13.30 5.87 -8.26
CA HIS A 408 13.37 6.48 -9.58
C HIS A 408 14.45 7.56 -9.63
N GLY A 409 14.99 7.77 -10.80
CA GLY A 409 16.06 8.73 -11.04
C GLY A 409 16.13 9.10 -12.52
N ARG A 410 17.12 9.90 -12.86
CA ARG A 410 17.29 10.38 -14.21
C ARG A 410 18.77 10.66 -14.47
N LYS A 411 19.26 10.25 -15.64
CA LYS A 411 20.57 10.64 -16.15
C LYS A 411 20.57 12.15 -16.49
N SER A 412 21.74 12.77 -16.42
CA SER A 412 21.92 14.15 -16.87
C SER A 412 21.48 14.33 -18.33
N TYR A 413 21.14 15.55 -18.68
CA TYR A 413 20.77 15.91 -20.06
C TYR A 413 21.35 17.28 -20.43
N ILE A 414 21.44 17.53 -21.73
CA ILE A 414 21.84 18.84 -22.27
C ILE A 414 20.58 19.70 -22.37
N SER A 415 20.56 20.79 -21.59
CA SER A 415 19.47 21.78 -21.63
C SER A 415 19.69 22.70 -22.84
N ARG A 416 18.66 22.80 -23.70
CA ARG A 416 18.68 23.69 -24.89
C ARG A 416 17.42 24.55 -24.91
N PRO A 417 17.52 25.85 -25.24
CA PRO A 417 16.33 26.73 -25.26
C PRO A 417 15.24 26.33 -26.26
N ASP A 418 15.63 25.69 -27.38
CA ASP A 418 14.75 25.24 -28.46
C ASP A 418 14.15 23.84 -28.20
N ARG A 419 14.70 23.11 -27.23
CA ARG A 419 14.23 21.75 -26.84
C ARG A 419 14.25 21.56 -25.33
N VAL A 420 13.28 22.18 -24.68
CA VAL A 420 13.15 22.12 -23.22
C VAL A 420 12.62 20.77 -22.79
N ARG A 421 13.35 20.10 -21.90
CA ARG A 421 12.82 18.94 -21.20
C ARG A 421 11.75 19.40 -20.21
N HIS A 422 10.53 18.90 -20.39
CA HIS A 422 9.38 19.30 -19.61
C HIS A 422 8.54 18.07 -19.23
N LEU A 423 8.45 17.77 -17.94
CA LEU A 423 7.50 16.81 -17.41
C LEU A 423 6.49 17.52 -16.50
N GLU A 424 5.26 17.07 -16.52
CA GLU A 424 4.24 17.39 -15.54
C GLU A 424 4.09 16.22 -14.58
N GLY A 425 4.10 16.50 -13.27
CA GLY A 425 3.95 15.49 -12.23
C GLY A 425 2.71 15.69 -11.38
N ALA A 426 2.23 14.60 -10.75
CA ALA A 426 1.13 14.62 -9.80
C ALA A 426 1.24 13.41 -8.85
N TYR A 427 0.57 13.52 -7.69
CA TYR A 427 0.51 12.44 -6.71
C TYR A 427 -0.93 12.04 -6.39
N LEU A 428 -1.09 10.75 -6.02
CA LEU A 428 -2.30 10.19 -5.39
C LEU A 428 -1.88 9.35 -4.19
N ASP A 429 -2.85 9.06 -3.32
CA ASP A 429 -2.63 8.10 -2.25
C ASP A 429 -3.17 6.72 -2.65
N TRP A 430 -2.65 5.68 -2.00
CA TRP A 430 -3.10 4.30 -2.26
C TRP A 430 -4.57 4.08 -1.88
N ASP A 431 -5.13 4.90 -0.98
CA ASP A 431 -6.52 4.78 -0.56
C ASP A 431 -7.47 5.03 -1.72
N GLU A 432 -7.28 6.11 -2.50
CA GLU A 432 -8.08 6.42 -3.69
C GLU A 432 -7.88 5.37 -4.78
N VAL A 433 -6.63 4.98 -5.04
CA VAL A 433 -6.28 3.98 -6.06
C VAL A 433 -6.94 2.64 -5.75
N MET A 434 -6.82 2.15 -4.50
CA MET A 434 -7.41 0.88 -4.10
C MET A 434 -8.94 0.93 -4.02
N SER A 435 -9.51 2.08 -3.64
CA SER A 435 -10.95 2.30 -3.68
C SER A 435 -11.48 2.17 -5.11
N ARG A 436 -10.87 2.88 -6.06
CA ARG A 436 -11.25 2.82 -7.47
C ARG A 436 -11.08 1.42 -8.06
N LEU A 437 -9.98 0.75 -7.76
CA LEU A 437 -9.71 -0.61 -8.23
C LEU A 437 -10.83 -1.58 -7.80
N ARG A 438 -11.29 -1.50 -6.55
CA ARG A 438 -12.40 -2.34 -6.05
C ARG A 438 -13.71 -2.03 -6.75
N ILE A 439 -14.01 -0.74 -6.97
CA ILE A 439 -15.22 -0.30 -7.71
C ILE A 439 -15.20 -0.84 -9.14
N LEU A 440 -14.08 -0.67 -9.86
CA LEU A 440 -13.94 -1.16 -11.23
C LEU A 440 -14.04 -2.68 -11.32
N ARG A 441 -13.43 -3.40 -10.38
CA ARG A 441 -13.53 -4.86 -10.31
C ARG A 441 -15.00 -5.32 -10.16
N ASN A 442 -15.76 -4.67 -9.29
CA ASN A 442 -17.17 -5.00 -9.09
C ASN A 442 -17.98 -4.70 -10.36
N ALA A 443 -17.75 -3.56 -11.03
CA ALA A 443 -18.45 -3.20 -12.26
C ALA A 443 -18.16 -4.22 -13.37
N VAL A 444 -16.89 -4.51 -13.65
CA VAL A 444 -16.48 -5.46 -14.70
C VAL A 444 -17.04 -6.86 -14.45
N ASN A 445 -17.02 -7.36 -13.19
CA ASN A 445 -17.57 -8.67 -12.85
C ASN A 445 -19.09 -8.73 -13.03
N THR A 446 -19.81 -7.62 -12.82
CA THR A 446 -21.26 -7.55 -13.01
C THR A 446 -21.60 -7.57 -14.50
N ASP A 447 -20.86 -6.86 -15.34
CA ASP A 447 -21.05 -6.85 -16.79
C ASP A 447 -20.78 -8.23 -17.42
N ASP A 448 -19.72 -8.92 -16.97
CA ASP A 448 -19.41 -10.28 -17.45
C ASP A 448 -20.44 -11.33 -16.99
N ALA A 449 -21.15 -11.09 -15.87
CA ALA A 449 -22.24 -11.97 -15.40
C ALA A 449 -23.58 -11.74 -16.12
N THR A 450 -23.74 -10.59 -16.79
CA THR A 450 -24.97 -10.21 -17.50
C THR A 450 -24.87 -10.36 -19.03
N SER A 451 -23.68 -10.60 -19.56
CA SER A 451 -23.39 -10.88 -20.97
C SER A 451 -23.28 -12.37 -21.23
#